data_7fe3178605970d561dd748cea87c9bba
#
_entry.id   7fe3178605970d561dd748cea87c9bba
#
_cell.length_a   1.000
_cell.length_b   1.000
_cell.length_c   1.000
_cell.angle_alpha   90.00
_cell.angle_beta   90.00
_cell.angle_gamma   90.00
#
_symmetry.space_group_name_H-M   'P 1'
#
loop_
_entity.id
_entity.type
_entity.pdbx_description
1 polymer ?
#
loop_
_entity_poly.entity_id
_entity_poly.type
_entity_poly.pdbx_seq_one_letter_code
_entity_poly.pdbx_strand_id
1 'polypeptide(L)'
;MLTDMNKIIIIDDDEELCELVSEYLTVEGFEVSSVNDGESGLAAALSGEYDMAILDVMLPKMNGFDVLRNLRLESKLPVIMLTARGDDMERIVGLEIGADDYLPKPFNPRELAARLRAILRRAAGDESEGSSDTTEKISVDGVELTPASRVVLVDGVEINLTSVEFELLRALLSEAGKVVRKEDLSESVLERKLSAFDRSLDMHISNLRKKLGTRSDGSDRIKTIRSVGYIYTLV
;
A
#
# COMPACT_ATOMS: atom_id res chain seq x y z
N MET A 1 10.51 12.48 -25.44
CA MET A 1 9.94 12.75 -24.13
C MET A 1 10.82 12.03 -23.14
N LEU A 2 11.48 12.73 -22.24
CA LEU A 2 12.15 12.13 -21.07
C LEU A 2 11.00 11.59 -20.22
N THR A 3 10.83 10.29 -20.14
CA THR A 3 9.96 9.68 -19.13
C THR A 3 10.55 10.06 -17.79
N ASP A 4 9.81 10.84 -16.99
CA ASP A 4 10.18 11.12 -15.59
C ASP A 4 10.37 9.76 -14.90
N MET A 5 11.60 9.49 -14.46
CA MET A 5 11.91 8.27 -13.72
C MET A 5 11.34 8.40 -12.31
N ASN A 6 10.67 7.35 -11.84
CA ASN A 6 10.17 7.35 -10.46
C ASN A 6 11.34 7.42 -9.48
N LYS A 7 11.21 8.31 -8.49
CA LYS A 7 12.22 8.58 -7.46
C LYS A 7 11.94 7.76 -6.21
N ILE A 8 12.90 6.94 -5.83
CA ILE A 8 12.81 6.04 -4.68
C ILE A 8 13.79 6.48 -3.61
N ILE A 9 13.33 6.59 -2.37
CA ILE A 9 14.21 6.73 -1.20
C ILE A 9 14.36 5.39 -0.48
N ILE A 10 15.59 4.97 -0.25
CA ILE A 10 15.93 3.81 0.61
C ILE A 10 16.32 4.34 1.99
N ILE A 11 15.69 3.83 3.02
CA ILE A 11 15.96 4.18 4.42
C ILE A 11 16.37 2.88 5.12
N ASP A 12 17.67 2.66 5.21
CA ASP A 12 18.26 1.41 5.73
C ASP A 12 19.70 1.71 6.23
N ASP A 13 20.09 1.21 7.38
CA ASP A 13 21.43 1.44 7.96
C ASP A 13 22.51 0.52 7.39
N ASP A 14 22.12 -0.49 6.62
CA ASP A 14 23.01 -1.37 5.86
C ASP A 14 23.44 -0.70 4.55
N GLU A 15 24.57 0.03 4.58
CA GLU A 15 25.10 0.75 3.42
C GLU A 15 25.41 -0.17 2.22
N GLU A 16 25.92 -1.40 2.47
CA GLU A 16 26.23 -2.36 1.41
C GLU A 16 24.93 -2.81 0.69
N LEU A 17 23.89 -3.07 1.46
CA LEU A 17 22.56 -3.39 0.90
C LEU A 17 22.01 -2.21 0.11
N CYS A 18 22.13 -0.98 0.63
CA CYS A 18 21.69 0.24 -0.06
C CYS A 18 22.38 0.41 -1.41
N GLU A 19 23.71 0.22 -1.47
CA GLU A 19 24.47 0.30 -2.72
C GLU A 19 24.00 -0.75 -3.73
N LEU A 20 23.95 -2.02 -3.34
CA LEU A 20 23.53 -3.13 -4.22
C LEU A 20 22.11 -2.94 -4.75
N VAL A 21 21.17 -2.52 -3.89
CA VAL A 21 19.78 -2.28 -4.27
C VAL A 21 19.67 -1.06 -5.19
N SER A 22 20.42 0.02 -4.89
CA SER A 22 20.43 1.23 -5.72
C SER A 22 20.96 0.96 -7.12
N GLU A 23 22.06 0.23 -7.25
CA GLU A 23 22.61 -0.17 -8.54
C GLU A 23 21.61 -0.97 -9.36
N TYR A 24 20.99 -1.98 -8.73
CA TYR A 24 19.99 -2.82 -9.41
C TYR A 24 18.76 -2.00 -9.85
N LEU A 25 18.19 -1.19 -8.98
CA LEU A 25 16.99 -0.39 -9.28
C LEU A 25 17.26 0.68 -10.32
N THR A 26 18.48 1.26 -10.35
CA THR A 26 18.89 2.22 -11.39
C THR A 26 18.90 1.55 -12.77
N VAL A 27 19.41 0.32 -12.88
CA VAL A 27 19.34 -0.47 -14.14
C VAL A 27 17.89 -0.77 -14.53
N GLU A 28 17.01 -0.93 -13.54
CA GLU A 28 15.58 -1.15 -13.75
C GLU A 28 14.79 0.15 -14.07
N GLY A 29 15.46 1.32 -14.14
CA GLY A 29 14.89 2.59 -14.58
C GLY A 29 14.30 3.46 -13.46
N PHE A 30 14.76 3.28 -12.23
CA PHE A 30 14.42 4.15 -11.10
C PHE A 30 15.54 5.16 -10.81
N GLU A 31 15.19 6.33 -10.28
CA GLU A 31 16.12 7.25 -9.64
C GLU A 31 16.14 6.94 -8.13
N VAL A 32 17.31 6.59 -7.58
CA VAL A 32 17.40 6.07 -6.21
C VAL A 32 18.33 6.93 -5.37
N SER A 33 17.88 7.26 -4.16
CA SER A 33 18.70 7.87 -3.12
C SER A 33 18.61 7.03 -1.84
N SER A 34 19.59 7.12 -0.97
CA SER A 34 19.58 6.40 0.31
C SER A 34 19.96 7.28 1.48
N VAL A 35 19.40 6.96 2.66
CA VAL A 35 19.75 7.55 3.96
C VAL A 35 19.80 6.44 5.01
N ASN A 36 20.64 6.61 6.04
CA ASN A 36 21.03 5.51 6.91
C ASN A 36 20.52 5.64 8.35
N ASP A 37 19.52 6.51 8.58
CA ASP A 37 18.86 6.64 9.87
C ASP A 37 17.40 7.09 9.72
N GLY A 38 16.57 6.78 10.72
CA GLY A 38 15.15 7.05 10.66
C GLY A 38 14.75 8.52 10.69
N GLU A 39 15.50 9.39 11.38
CA GLU A 39 15.18 10.83 11.44
C GLU A 39 15.42 11.50 10.09
N SER A 40 16.60 11.25 9.48
CA SER A 40 16.91 11.71 8.12
C SER A 40 15.96 11.10 7.10
N GLY A 41 15.59 9.82 7.28
CA GLY A 41 14.63 9.11 6.46
C GLY A 41 13.23 9.74 6.48
N LEU A 42 12.73 10.07 7.66
CA LEU A 42 11.43 10.74 7.78
C LEU A 42 11.46 12.12 7.10
N ALA A 43 12.51 12.91 7.33
CA ALA A 43 12.65 14.22 6.71
C ALA A 43 12.68 14.13 5.17
N ALA A 44 13.44 13.17 4.61
CA ALA A 44 13.50 12.92 3.18
C ALA A 44 12.14 12.47 2.62
N ALA A 45 11.46 11.52 3.28
CA ALA A 45 10.16 11.02 2.85
C ALA A 45 9.05 12.09 2.87
N LEU A 46 9.17 13.11 3.74
CA LEU A 46 8.24 14.24 3.82
C LEU A 46 8.59 15.39 2.86
N SER A 47 9.75 15.37 2.20
CA SER A 47 10.18 16.46 1.30
C SER A 47 9.28 16.65 0.08
N GLY A 48 8.51 15.61 -0.32
CA GLY A 48 7.72 15.60 -1.55
C GLY A 48 8.56 15.34 -2.82
N GLU A 49 9.83 15.00 -2.68
CA GLU A 49 10.74 14.74 -3.81
C GLU A 49 10.67 13.29 -4.31
N TYR A 50 10.09 12.38 -3.54
CA TYR A 50 10.08 10.94 -3.82
C TYR A 50 8.67 10.45 -4.11
N ASP A 51 8.60 9.44 -4.98
CA ASP A 51 7.35 8.74 -5.35
C ASP A 51 7.07 7.53 -4.46
N MET A 52 8.10 7.00 -3.80
CA MET A 52 7.97 5.84 -2.91
C MET A 52 9.18 5.70 -1.97
N ALA A 53 8.96 5.12 -0.79
CA ALA A 53 10.00 4.77 0.16
C ALA A 53 10.14 3.25 0.34
N ILE A 54 11.40 2.80 0.43
CA ILE A 54 11.80 1.48 0.94
C ILE A 54 12.31 1.74 2.36
N LEU A 55 11.71 1.10 3.36
CA LEU A 55 11.94 1.43 4.78
C LEU A 55 12.29 0.18 5.57
N ASP A 56 13.50 0.15 6.13
CA ASP A 56 13.87 -0.90 7.09
C ASP A 56 13.20 -0.68 8.45
N VAL A 57 12.92 -1.77 9.15
CA VAL A 57 12.36 -1.73 10.51
C VAL A 57 13.42 -1.32 11.52
N MET A 58 14.62 -1.87 11.40
CA MET A 58 15.69 -1.74 12.38
C MET A 58 16.63 -0.59 12.03
N LEU A 59 16.24 0.63 12.37
CA LEU A 59 17.02 1.84 12.07
C LEU A 59 17.57 2.49 13.35
N PRO A 60 18.75 3.14 13.28
CA PRO A 60 19.24 3.99 14.36
C PRO A 60 18.40 5.27 14.48
N LYS A 61 18.48 5.90 15.67
CA LYS A 61 17.77 7.13 16.09
C LYS A 61 16.26 6.98 16.18
N MET A 62 15.58 6.61 15.10
CA MET A 62 14.14 6.38 15.03
C MET A 62 13.88 5.08 14.29
N ASN A 63 13.17 4.12 14.90
CA ASN A 63 12.85 2.85 14.25
C ASN A 63 11.86 3.02 13.09
N GLY A 64 11.85 2.08 12.14
CA GLY A 64 11.04 2.20 10.93
C GLY A 64 9.52 2.25 11.19
N PHE A 65 9.02 1.65 12.27
CA PHE A 65 7.60 1.77 12.61
C PHE A 65 7.25 3.19 13.07
N ASP A 66 8.13 3.86 13.79
CA ASP A 66 7.93 5.24 14.20
C ASP A 66 8.07 6.20 13.03
N VAL A 67 9.03 5.93 12.11
CA VAL A 67 9.13 6.65 10.82
C VAL A 67 7.80 6.54 10.07
N LEU A 68 7.30 5.33 9.85
CA LEU A 68 6.06 5.10 9.13
C LEU A 68 4.85 5.77 9.81
N ARG A 69 4.76 5.66 11.13
CA ARG A 69 3.67 6.29 11.90
C ARG A 69 3.65 7.80 11.72
N ASN A 70 4.81 8.46 11.87
CA ASN A 70 4.92 9.90 11.69
C ASN A 70 4.66 10.31 10.23
N LEU A 71 5.19 9.56 9.27
CA LEU A 71 4.94 9.80 7.85
C LEU A 71 3.44 9.77 7.52
N ARG A 72 2.67 8.82 8.08
CA ARG A 72 1.23 8.68 7.83
C ARG A 72 0.37 9.79 8.44
N LEU A 73 0.90 10.60 9.35
CA LEU A 73 0.21 11.81 9.83
C LEU A 73 0.15 12.91 8.76
N GLU A 74 1.14 12.96 7.85
CA GLU A 74 1.33 14.07 6.94
C GLU A 74 1.35 13.67 5.45
N SER A 75 1.64 12.39 5.13
CA SER A 75 1.87 11.94 3.76
C SER A 75 1.21 10.60 3.45
N LYS A 76 0.77 10.47 2.19
CA LYS A 76 0.30 9.21 1.58
C LYS A 76 1.41 8.52 0.76
N LEU A 77 2.68 8.98 0.87
CA LEU A 77 3.80 8.39 0.13
C LEU A 77 3.77 6.86 0.26
N PRO A 78 3.75 6.11 -0.84
CA PRO A 78 3.79 4.65 -0.78
C PRO A 78 5.05 4.15 -0.06
N VAL A 79 4.88 3.12 0.78
CA VAL A 79 5.98 2.55 1.57
C VAL A 79 5.97 1.04 1.48
N ILE A 80 7.09 0.43 1.08
CA ILE A 80 7.37 -0.97 1.30
C ILE A 80 8.31 -1.13 2.49
N MET A 81 7.96 -1.97 3.46
CA MET A 81 8.81 -2.25 4.61
C MET A 81 9.72 -3.45 4.36
N LEU A 82 10.99 -3.30 4.73
CA LEU A 82 11.93 -4.42 4.83
C LEU A 82 11.91 -4.95 6.27
N THR A 83 11.72 -6.26 6.43
CA THR A 83 11.57 -6.91 7.74
C THR A 83 12.55 -8.06 7.90
N ALA A 84 12.88 -8.43 9.13
CA ALA A 84 13.66 -9.63 9.38
C ALA A 84 12.87 -10.90 8.97
N ARG A 85 13.58 -11.92 8.51
CA ARG A 85 12.96 -13.19 8.09
C ARG A 85 12.32 -13.90 9.28
N GLY A 86 11.03 -14.21 9.13
CA GLY A 86 10.27 -14.99 10.12
C GLY A 86 9.60 -14.15 11.21
N ASP A 87 9.70 -12.83 11.17
CA ASP A 87 8.96 -11.97 12.09
C ASP A 87 7.59 -11.59 11.54
N ASP A 88 6.62 -12.51 11.75
CA ASP A 88 5.24 -12.26 11.38
C ASP A 88 4.62 -11.09 12.16
N MET A 89 5.14 -10.77 13.34
CA MET A 89 4.65 -9.65 14.15
C MET A 89 5.07 -8.32 13.55
N GLU A 90 6.34 -8.16 13.14
CA GLU A 90 6.82 -6.94 12.47
C GLU A 90 6.01 -6.66 11.19
N ARG A 91 5.74 -7.69 10.40
CA ARG A 91 4.93 -7.61 9.20
C ARG A 91 3.51 -7.11 9.49
N ILE A 92 2.86 -7.69 10.49
CA ILE A 92 1.50 -7.31 10.90
C ILE A 92 1.50 -5.85 11.37
N VAL A 93 2.43 -5.48 12.24
CA VAL A 93 2.54 -4.12 12.79
C VAL A 93 2.75 -3.08 11.67
N GLY A 94 3.69 -3.33 10.73
CA GLY A 94 3.94 -2.42 9.62
C GLY A 94 2.71 -2.19 8.74
N LEU A 95 2.00 -3.25 8.40
CA LEU A 95 0.75 -3.16 7.62
C LEU A 95 -0.36 -2.47 8.42
N GLU A 96 -0.47 -2.70 9.75
CA GLU A 96 -1.45 -2.00 10.59
C GLU A 96 -1.21 -0.49 10.68
N ILE A 97 0.05 -0.06 10.68
CA ILE A 97 0.42 1.36 10.67
C ILE A 97 0.12 1.98 9.30
N GLY A 98 0.14 1.20 8.23
CA GLY A 98 -0.21 1.67 6.89
C GLY A 98 0.90 1.54 5.85
N ALA A 99 1.80 0.57 5.97
CA ALA A 99 2.66 0.16 4.86
C ALA A 99 1.82 -0.40 3.70
N ASP A 100 2.26 -0.16 2.47
CA ASP A 100 1.58 -0.68 1.28
C ASP A 100 1.96 -2.14 0.99
N ASP A 101 3.19 -2.54 1.33
CA ASP A 101 3.65 -3.92 1.28
C ASP A 101 4.82 -4.14 2.25
N TYR A 102 5.28 -5.39 2.33
CA TYR A 102 6.47 -5.78 3.09
C TYR A 102 7.28 -6.80 2.31
N LEU A 103 8.59 -6.83 2.56
CA LEU A 103 9.50 -7.79 1.95
C LEU A 103 10.52 -8.29 2.98
N PRO A 104 10.56 -9.60 3.30
CA PRO A 104 11.51 -10.11 4.29
C PRO A 104 12.93 -10.18 3.74
N LYS A 105 13.91 -9.75 4.55
CA LYS A 105 15.35 -9.93 4.30
C LYS A 105 15.77 -11.37 4.63
N PRO A 106 16.63 -12.05 3.83
CA PRO A 106 17.14 -11.61 2.53
C PRO A 106 16.09 -11.77 1.43
N PHE A 107 16.08 -10.85 0.48
CA PHE A 107 15.13 -10.83 -0.63
C PHE A 107 15.83 -10.89 -2.00
N ASN A 108 15.06 -11.22 -3.02
CA ASN A 108 15.52 -11.14 -4.40
C ASN A 108 15.28 -9.71 -4.94
N PRO A 109 16.30 -8.99 -5.44
CA PRO A 109 16.13 -7.65 -6.00
C PRO A 109 15.08 -7.56 -7.11
N ARG A 110 14.89 -8.63 -7.90
CA ARG A 110 13.82 -8.71 -8.91
C ARG A 110 12.43 -8.69 -8.29
N GLU A 111 12.25 -9.34 -7.15
CA GLU A 111 11.00 -9.32 -6.41
C GLU A 111 10.71 -7.91 -5.88
N LEU A 112 11.71 -7.26 -5.30
CA LEU A 112 11.60 -5.87 -4.85
C LEU A 112 11.17 -4.96 -6.00
N ALA A 113 11.88 -4.98 -7.14
CA ALA A 113 11.55 -4.15 -8.31
C ALA A 113 10.12 -4.41 -8.83
N ALA A 114 9.69 -5.66 -8.88
CA ALA A 114 8.32 -6.00 -9.29
C ALA A 114 7.28 -5.40 -8.34
N ARG A 115 7.50 -5.48 -7.02
CA ARG A 115 6.62 -4.89 -6.00
C ARG A 115 6.59 -3.37 -6.07
N LEU A 116 7.74 -2.71 -6.26
CA LEU A 116 7.81 -1.26 -6.44
C LEU A 116 6.98 -0.81 -7.63
N ARG A 117 7.11 -1.47 -8.80
CA ARG A 117 6.31 -1.16 -9.98
C ARG A 117 4.81 -1.33 -9.73
N ALA A 118 4.43 -2.42 -9.06
CA ALA A 118 3.04 -2.70 -8.73
C ALA A 118 2.44 -1.61 -7.81
N ILE A 119 3.19 -1.16 -6.80
CA ILE A 119 2.75 -0.12 -5.87
C ILE A 119 2.67 1.24 -6.58
N LEU A 120 3.69 1.62 -7.35
CA LEU A 120 3.73 2.89 -8.08
C LEU A 120 2.62 2.99 -9.13
N ARG A 121 2.35 1.92 -9.89
CA ARG A 121 1.25 1.88 -10.85
C ARG A 121 -0.09 2.14 -10.16
N ARG A 122 -0.35 1.51 -9.01
CA ARG A 122 -1.54 1.77 -8.20
C ARG A 122 -1.60 3.20 -7.70
N ALA A 123 -0.48 3.77 -7.25
CA ALA A 123 -0.41 5.14 -6.77
C ALA A 123 -0.67 6.16 -7.89
N ALA A 124 -0.18 5.90 -9.10
CA ALA A 124 -0.40 6.72 -10.28
C ALA A 124 -1.84 6.62 -10.84
N GLY A 125 -2.60 5.58 -10.45
CA GLY A 125 -3.93 5.33 -11.05
C GLY A 125 -3.86 4.82 -12.50
N ASP A 126 -2.68 4.40 -12.96
CA ASP A 126 -2.48 3.82 -14.28
C ASP A 126 -3.13 2.44 -14.35
N GLU A 127 -4.28 2.37 -15.00
CA GLU A 127 -4.92 1.11 -15.37
C GLU A 127 -4.22 0.56 -16.62
N SER A 128 -3.58 -0.60 -16.47
CA SER A 128 -3.15 -1.40 -17.61
C SER A 128 -4.35 -1.72 -18.51
N GLU A 129 -4.14 -1.55 -19.82
CA GLU A 129 -5.02 -1.83 -20.94
C GLU A 129 -6.03 -2.98 -20.68
N GLY A 130 -7.30 -2.65 -20.42
CA GLY A 130 -8.34 -3.69 -20.34
C GLY A 130 -9.74 -3.29 -19.91
N SER A 131 -9.96 -2.11 -19.33
CA SER A 131 -11.34 -1.71 -19.03
C SER A 131 -11.57 -0.21 -19.25
N SER A 132 -12.24 0.07 -20.36
CA SER A 132 -12.61 1.40 -20.83
C SER A 132 -13.76 2.08 -20.06
N ASP A 133 -13.99 1.72 -18.80
CA ASP A 133 -15.23 2.11 -18.10
C ASP A 133 -15.04 2.65 -16.67
N THR A 134 -13.84 3.07 -16.27
CA THR A 134 -13.52 3.31 -14.86
C THR A 134 -13.19 4.76 -14.45
N THR A 135 -13.55 5.73 -15.27
CA THR A 135 -13.48 7.17 -14.90
C THR A 135 -14.69 7.61 -14.06
N GLU A 136 -15.73 6.80 -14.00
CA GLU A 136 -16.96 7.16 -13.32
C GLU A 136 -16.84 7.04 -11.79
N LYS A 137 -17.40 8.03 -11.11
CA LYS A 137 -17.54 8.04 -9.65
C LYS A 137 -18.41 6.86 -9.21
N ILE A 138 -17.88 6.06 -8.29
CA ILE A 138 -18.62 4.96 -7.66
C ILE A 138 -19.27 5.51 -6.39
N SER A 139 -20.58 5.37 -6.28
CA SER A 139 -21.33 5.80 -5.07
C SER A 139 -22.19 4.65 -4.58
N VAL A 140 -21.91 4.17 -3.37
CA VAL A 140 -22.64 3.08 -2.73
C VAL A 140 -22.77 3.40 -1.24
N ASP A 141 -24.01 3.54 -0.79
CA ASP A 141 -24.39 3.55 0.62
C ASP A 141 -23.57 4.56 1.47
N GLY A 142 -23.55 5.83 0.99
CA GLY A 142 -22.84 6.94 1.64
C GLY A 142 -21.32 6.94 1.42
N VAL A 143 -20.76 5.96 0.70
CA VAL A 143 -19.36 5.97 0.28
C VAL A 143 -19.29 6.38 -1.17
N GLU A 144 -18.49 7.42 -1.44
CA GLU A 144 -18.24 7.95 -2.76
C GLU A 144 -16.75 7.83 -3.08
N LEU A 145 -16.42 7.15 -4.16
CA LEU A 145 -15.05 6.97 -4.63
C LEU A 145 -14.91 7.57 -6.02
N THR A 146 -13.96 8.50 -6.17
CA THR A 146 -13.63 9.15 -7.45
C THR A 146 -12.27 8.66 -7.92
N PRO A 147 -12.20 7.75 -8.91
CA PRO A 147 -10.93 7.17 -9.36
C PRO A 147 -9.93 8.21 -9.86
N ALA A 148 -10.38 9.15 -10.70
CA ALA A 148 -9.51 10.15 -11.33
C ALA A 148 -8.75 11.06 -10.34
N SER A 149 -9.34 11.40 -9.21
CA SER A 149 -8.70 12.23 -8.17
C SER A 149 -8.23 11.43 -6.96
N ARG A 150 -8.50 10.11 -6.93
CA ARG A 150 -8.22 9.20 -5.80
C ARG A 150 -8.81 9.70 -4.47
N VAL A 151 -9.94 10.38 -4.53
CA VAL A 151 -10.68 10.90 -3.37
C VAL A 151 -11.76 9.93 -2.96
N VAL A 152 -11.86 9.67 -1.66
CA VAL A 152 -12.93 8.88 -1.05
C VAL A 152 -13.63 9.70 0.02
N LEU A 153 -14.95 9.80 -0.10
CA LEU A 153 -15.81 10.41 0.91
C LEU A 153 -16.66 9.33 1.58
N VAL A 154 -16.79 9.40 2.89
CA VAL A 154 -17.73 8.61 3.68
C VAL A 154 -18.68 9.57 4.35
N ASP A 155 -19.96 9.46 4.02
CA ASP A 155 -21.02 10.37 4.50
C ASP A 155 -20.66 11.87 4.32
N GLY A 156 -19.98 12.18 3.19
CA GLY A 156 -19.55 13.53 2.83
C GLY A 156 -18.22 13.98 3.44
N VAL A 157 -17.57 13.16 4.26
CA VAL A 157 -16.26 13.46 4.88
C VAL A 157 -15.16 12.73 4.15
N GLU A 158 -14.12 13.45 3.73
CA GLU A 158 -12.95 12.83 3.08
C GLU A 158 -12.16 11.96 4.06
N ILE A 159 -11.80 10.75 3.62
CA ILE A 159 -10.95 9.83 4.35
C ILE A 159 -9.65 9.57 3.62
N ASN A 160 -8.56 9.40 4.38
CA ASN A 160 -7.24 9.12 3.84
C ASN A 160 -7.00 7.61 3.73
N LEU A 161 -6.87 7.11 2.50
CA LEU A 161 -6.54 5.72 2.21
C LEU A 161 -5.13 5.62 1.62
N THR A 162 -4.42 4.52 1.93
CA THR A 162 -3.21 4.14 1.20
C THR A 162 -3.57 3.67 -0.21
N SER A 163 -2.58 3.54 -1.10
CA SER A 163 -2.84 3.08 -2.47
C SER A 163 -3.52 1.72 -2.52
N VAL A 164 -3.11 0.79 -1.65
CA VAL A 164 -3.71 -0.55 -1.57
C VAL A 164 -5.13 -0.52 -1.01
N GLU A 165 -5.37 0.25 0.06
CA GLU A 165 -6.71 0.39 0.64
C GLU A 165 -7.71 1.00 -0.35
N PHE A 166 -7.26 1.98 -1.15
CA PHE A 166 -8.06 2.59 -2.21
C PHE A 166 -8.48 1.56 -3.27
N GLU A 167 -7.53 0.77 -3.79
CA GLU A 167 -7.84 -0.24 -4.80
C GLU A 167 -8.70 -1.38 -4.24
N LEU A 168 -8.48 -1.80 -2.99
CA LEU A 168 -9.35 -2.77 -2.32
C LEU A 168 -10.78 -2.24 -2.19
N LEU A 169 -10.94 -0.97 -1.79
CA LEU A 169 -12.26 -0.36 -1.71
C LEU A 169 -12.92 -0.29 -3.08
N ARG A 170 -12.19 0.13 -4.11
CA ARG A 170 -12.68 0.19 -5.48
C ARG A 170 -13.19 -1.17 -5.96
N ALA A 171 -12.37 -2.21 -5.79
CA ALA A 171 -12.74 -3.57 -6.19
C ALA A 171 -13.99 -4.08 -5.46
N LEU A 172 -14.10 -3.79 -4.16
CA LEU A 172 -15.25 -4.20 -3.35
C LEU A 172 -16.52 -3.40 -3.68
N LEU A 173 -16.40 -2.11 -3.98
CA LEU A 173 -17.56 -1.26 -4.36
C LEU A 173 -18.07 -1.62 -5.77
N SER A 174 -17.18 -1.95 -6.71
CA SER A 174 -17.57 -2.38 -8.05
C SER A 174 -18.38 -3.69 -8.04
N GLU A 175 -18.16 -4.54 -7.04
CA GLU A 175 -18.87 -5.80 -6.82
C GLU A 175 -19.77 -5.76 -5.56
N ALA A 176 -20.28 -4.57 -5.20
CA ALA A 176 -21.09 -4.40 -4.00
C ALA A 176 -22.29 -5.38 -3.99
N GLY A 177 -22.52 -6.02 -2.84
CA GLY A 177 -23.53 -7.06 -2.67
C GLY A 177 -23.08 -8.46 -3.10
N LYS A 178 -21.88 -8.62 -3.68
CA LYS A 178 -21.32 -9.92 -4.05
C LYS A 178 -20.05 -10.23 -3.25
N VAL A 179 -19.75 -11.51 -3.12
CA VAL A 179 -18.53 -11.97 -2.46
C VAL A 179 -17.38 -11.93 -3.45
N VAL A 180 -16.35 -11.14 -3.14
CA VAL A 180 -15.09 -11.13 -3.88
C VAL A 180 -14.09 -12.05 -3.17
N ARG A 181 -13.50 -12.99 -3.90
CA ARG A 181 -12.59 -13.99 -3.35
C ARG A 181 -11.28 -13.35 -2.92
N LYS A 182 -10.63 -13.94 -1.90
CA LYS A 182 -9.31 -13.47 -1.44
C LYS A 182 -8.26 -13.58 -2.53
N GLU A 183 -8.28 -14.66 -3.28
CA GLU A 183 -7.37 -14.90 -4.39
C GLU A 183 -7.50 -13.81 -5.45
N ASP A 184 -8.74 -13.48 -5.86
CA ASP A 184 -9.02 -12.48 -6.87
C ASP A 184 -8.56 -11.08 -6.42
N LEU A 185 -8.82 -10.71 -5.15
CA LEU A 185 -8.34 -9.45 -4.58
C LEU A 185 -6.81 -9.41 -4.48
N SER A 186 -6.17 -10.54 -4.15
CA SER A 186 -4.71 -10.58 -4.10
C SER A 186 -4.08 -10.45 -5.48
N GLU A 187 -4.62 -11.13 -6.48
CA GLU A 187 -4.10 -11.05 -7.84
C GLU A 187 -4.38 -9.69 -8.48
N SER A 188 -5.59 -9.13 -8.32
CA SER A 188 -5.95 -7.86 -8.92
C SER A 188 -5.40 -6.63 -8.20
N VAL A 189 -5.32 -6.66 -6.86
CA VAL A 189 -4.90 -5.50 -6.06
C VAL A 189 -3.46 -5.62 -5.59
N LEU A 190 -3.01 -6.77 -5.06
CA LEU A 190 -1.62 -6.94 -4.59
C LEU A 190 -0.68 -7.45 -5.69
N GLU A 191 -1.24 -7.87 -6.85
CA GLU A 191 -0.52 -8.39 -8.02
C GLU A 191 0.40 -9.56 -7.69
N ARG A 192 -0.04 -10.37 -6.75
CA ARG A 192 0.66 -11.58 -6.32
C ARG A 192 -0.31 -12.65 -5.87
N LYS A 193 0.14 -13.90 -5.95
CA LYS A 193 -0.62 -15.02 -5.41
C LYS A 193 -0.58 -15.02 -3.89
N LEU A 194 -1.70 -15.29 -3.26
CA LEU A 194 -1.77 -15.52 -1.83
C LEU A 194 -0.93 -16.74 -1.44
N SER A 195 -0.01 -16.56 -0.51
CA SER A 195 0.61 -17.70 0.19
C SER A 195 -0.23 -18.10 1.40
N ALA A 196 -0.10 -19.35 1.85
CA ALA A 196 -0.91 -19.89 2.95
C ALA A 196 -0.83 -19.11 4.27
N PHE A 197 0.25 -18.35 4.48
CA PHE A 197 0.51 -17.57 5.69
C PHE A 197 0.50 -16.05 5.43
N ASP A 198 0.17 -15.61 4.22
CA ASP A 198 0.12 -14.19 3.90
C ASP A 198 -1.17 -13.57 4.43
N ARG A 199 -1.03 -12.73 5.46
CA ARG A 199 -2.13 -11.99 6.07
C ARG A 199 -2.24 -10.53 5.61
N SER A 200 -1.43 -10.12 4.62
CA SER A 200 -1.42 -8.70 4.20
C SER A 200 -2.79 -8.22 3.74
N LEU A 201 -3.51 -9.03 2.96
CA LEU A 201 -4.86 -8.68 2.53
C LEU A 201 -5.82 -8.51 3.73
N ASP A 202 -5.74 -9.41 4.72
CA ASP A 202 -6.59 -9.32 5.92
C ASP A 202 -6.29 -8.05 6.72
N MET A 203 -5.01 -7.62 6.77
CA MET A 203 -4.59 -6.40 7.47
C MET A 203 -5.06 -5.14 6.73
N HIS A 204 -4.87 -5.05 5.42
CA HIS A 204 -5.39 -3.94 4.63
C HIS A 204 -6.92 -3.82 4.75
N ILE A 205 -7.65 -4.93 4.72
CA ILE A 205 -9.11 -4.92 4.94
C ILE A 205 -9.46 -4.47 6.36
N SER A 206 -8.69 -4.87 7.37
CA SER A 206 -8.88 -4.41 8.75
C SER A 206 -8.72 -2.90 8.87
N ASN A 207 -7.67 -2.35 8.27
CA ASN A 207 -7.42 -0.91 8.24
C ASN A 207 -8.51 -0.15 7.47
N LEU A 208 -8.89 -0.68 6.33
CA LEU A 208 -9.96 -0.10 5.52
C LEU A 208 -11.27 -0.03 6.31
N ARG A 209 -11.63 -1.09 7.06
CA ARG A 209 -12.81 -1.08 7.96
C ARG A 209 -12.73 0.01 9.01
N LYS A 210 -11.56 0.16 9.67
CA LYS A 210 -11.35 1.21 10.69
C LYS A 210 -11.59 2.61 10.10
N LYS A 211 -11.10 2.85 8.87
CA LYS A 211 -11.21 4.15 8.19
C LYS A 211 -12.62 4.42 7.64
N LEU A 212 -13.31 3.41 7.13
CA LEU A 212 -14.69 3.52 6.66
C LEU A 212 -15.70 3.70 7.81
N GLY A 213 -15.37 3.21 9.00
CA GLY A 213 -16.30 3.18 10.12
C GLY A 213 -17.51 2.27 9.89
N THR A 214 -18.39 2.23 10.88
CA THR A 214 -19.70 1.55 10.81
C THR A 214 -20.78 2.46 10.21
N ARG A 215 -21.84 1.87 9.72
CA ARG A 215 -23.05 2.61 9.33
C ARG A 215 -23.78 3.19 10.55
N SER A 216 -24.76 4.02 10.30
CA SER A 216 -25.62 4.62 11.34
C SER A 216 -26.38 3.58 12.18
N ASP A 217 -26.67 2.40 11.62
CA ASP A 217 -27.28 1.26 12.31
C ASP A 217 -26.27 0.40 13.08
N GLY A 218 -24.97 0.77 13.08
CA GLY A 218 -23.88 0.03 13.71
C GLY A 218 -23.36 -1.16 12.91
N SER A 219 -23.87 -1.40 11.70
CA SER A 219 -23.41 -2.52 10.87
C SER A 219 -22.09 -2.21 10.15
N ASP A 220 -21.29 -3.24 9.93
CA ASP A 220 -20.05 -3.15 9.14
C ASP A 220 -20.34 -3.05 7.64
N ARG A 221 -19.67 -2.12 6.95
CA ARG A 221 -19.73 -1.96 5.49
C ARG A 221 -19.10 -3.13 4.75
N ILE A 222 -18.02 -3.69 5.31
CA ILE A 222 -17.29 -4.84 4.73
C ILE A 222 -17.40 -6.02 5.69
N LYS A 223 -17.93 -7.16 5.23
CA LYS A 223 -17.99 -8.41 6.01
C LYS A 223 -17.04 -9.46 5.44
N THR A 224 -16.49 -10.28 6.33
CA THR A 224 -15.66 -11.44 5.96
C THR A 224 -16.54 -12.66 5.77
N ILE A 225 -16.42 -13.31 4.61
CA ILE A 225 -16.98 -14.63 4.36
C ILE A 225 -15.85 -15.65 4.60
N ARG A 226 -15.93 -16.39 5.71
CA ARG A 226 -14.87 -17.29 6.15
C ARG A 226 -14.44 -18.23 5.03
N SER A 227 -13.13 -18.38 4.85
CA SER A 227 -12.48 -19.23 3.84
C SER A 227 -12.81 -18.89 2.38
N VAL A 228 -13.52 -17.78 2.09
CA VAL A 228 -13.89 -17.39 0.73
C VAL A 228 -13.33 -16.02 0.40
N GLY A 229 -13.73 -14.98 1.12
CA GLY A 229 -13.36 -13.62 0.74
C GLY A 229 -14.06 -12.54 1.56
N TYR A 230 -14.34 -11.44 0.90
CA TYR A 230 -14.98 -10.26 1.49
C TYR A 230 -16.17 -9.82 0.66
N ILE A 231 -17.13 -9.18 1.30
CA ILE A 231 -18.29 -8.58 0.66
C ILE A 231 -18.48 -7.17 1.17
N TYR A 232 -18.65 -6.20 0.27
CA TYR A 232 -19.22 -4.92 0.63
C TYR A 232 -20.74 -5.10 0.69
N THR A 233 -21.31 -4.95 1.90
CA THR A 233 -22.74 -5.21 2.13
C THR A 233 -23.58 -4.02 1.66
N LEU A 234 -24.72 -4.29 1.06
CA LEU A 234 -25.76 -3.30 0.76
C LEU A 234 -26.78 -3.29 1.90
N VAL A 235 -27.40 -2.13 2.14
CA VAL A 235 -28.55 -1.99 3.06
C VAL A 235 -29.85 -2.20 2.29
#